data_6c49874a1c3f99cd49b077414a8777ae
#
_entry.id   6c49874a1c3f99cd49b077414a8777ae
#
_cell.length_a   1.000
_cell.length_b   1.000
_cell.length_c   1.000
_cell.angle_alpha   90.00
_cell.angle_beta   90.00
_cell.angle_gamma   90.00
#
_symmetry.space_group_name_H-M   'P 1'
#
loop_
_entity.id
_entity.type
_entity.pdbx_description
1 polymer ?
#
loop_
_entity_poly.entity_id
_entity_poly.type
_entity_poly.pdbx_seq_one_letter_code
_entity_poly.pdbx_strand_id
1 'polypeptide(L)'
;GERAYDIFSRLLKERIIFLNGPIDDGVASLVCSQLLFLESENPTKDISMYINSPGGIVTSGLAIYDTMEYIRPDVSTVCMGQAASMGSLLLTAGAAGKRFSLPNARIMTHQPSGGFQGQATDIEIHAKEILDLRQRLNGIYEKHSGKTIKQIEKIMDRDTFMKAEDAKNFGLIDQVVEKRPIPKTEG
;
A
#
# COMPACT_ATOMS: atom_id res chain seq x y z
N GLY A 1 17.87 -0.67 -17.69
CA GLY A 1 18.08 -1.30 -18.96
C GLY A 1 17.35 -2.63 -19.14
N GLU A 2 17.59 -3.31 -20.23
CA GLU A 2 16.94 -4.58 -20.61
C GLU A 2 17.00 -5.67 -19.53
N ARG A 3 18.11 -5.78 -18.80
CA ARG A 3 18.27 -6.78 -17.73
C ARG A 3 17.32 -6.54 -16.55
N ALA A 4 17.11 -5.29 -16.16
CA ALA A 4 16.18 -4.96 -15.09
C ALA A 4 14.74 -5.26 -15.52
N TYR A 5 14.36 -4.91 -16.75
CA TYR A 5 13.06 -5.25 -17.32
C TYR A 5 12.82 -6.76 -17.37
N ASP A 6 13.84 -7.56 -17.81
CA ASP A 6 13.75 -9.02 -17.86
C ASP A 6 13.55 -9.66 -16.47
N ILE A 7 14.23 -9.14 -15.42
CA ILE A 7 14.04 -9.61 -14.04
C ILE A 7 12.61 -9.34 -13.56
N PHE A 8 12.10 -8.13 -13.73
CA PHE A 8 10.73 -7.79 -13.33
C PHE A 8 9.69 -8.59 -14.11
N SER A 9 9.92 -8.83 -15.40
CA SER A 9 9.06 -9.68 -16.23
C SER A 9 9.04 -11.13 -15.75
N ARG A 10 10.17 -11.67 -15.32
CA ARG A 10 10.26 -13.03 -14.75
C ARG A 10 9.53 -13.12 -13.42
N LEU A 11 9.72 -12.13 -12.54
CA LEU A 11 9.03 -12.09 -11.26
C LEU A 11 7.51 -11.93 -11.44
N LEU A 12 7.07 -11.19 -12.46
CA LEU A 12 5.66 -11.07 -12.80
C LEU A 12 5.04 -12.44 -13.17
N LYS A 13 5.77 -13.33 -13.84
CA LYS A 13 5.32 -14.70 -14.10
C LYS A 13 5.10 -15.51 -12.83
N GLU A 14 5.86 -15.20 -11.77
CA GLU A 14 5.68 -15.75 -10.43
C GLU A 14 4.62 -15.00 -9.61
N ARG A 15 3.83 -14.13 -10.25
CA ARG A 15 2.79 -13.31 -9.63
C ARG A 15 3.32 -12.33 -8.59
N ILE A 16 4.52 -11.81 -8.82
CA ILE A 16 5.19 -10.84 -7.96
C ILE A 16 5.21 -9.47 -8.64
N ILE A 17 4.70 -8.46 -7.95
CA ILE A 17 4.71 -7.05 -8.36
C ILE A 17 5.59 -6.27 -7.39
N PHE A 18 6.38 -5.33 -7.92
CA PHE A 18 7.15 -4.37 -7.13
C PHE A 18 6.51 -2.99 -7.18
N LEU A 19 6.19 -2.46 -6.00
CA LEU A 19 5.86 -1.06 -5.80
C LEU A 19 7.09 -0.38 -5.19
N ASN A 20 7.95 0.15 -6.04
CA ASN A 20 9.25 0.68 -5.66
C ASN A 20 9.37 2.17 -5.98
N GLY A 21 9.86 2.95 -5.02
CA GLY A 21 10.01 4.39 -5.18
C GLY A 21 8.71 5.21 -5.04
N PRO A 22 8.73 6.50 -5.43
CA PRO A 22 7.57 7.37 -5.35
C PRO A 22 6.39 6.87 -6.17
N ILE A 23 5.18 7.07 -5.65
CA ILE A 23 3.93 6.70 -6.32
C ILE A 23 3.43 7.90 -7.11
N ASP A 24 3.46 7.79 -8.41
CA ASP A 24 2.91 8.73 -9.38
C ASP A 24 1.92 8.03 -10.33
N ASP A 25 1.37 8.76 -11.29
CA ASP A 25 0.40 8.21 -12.23
C ASP A 25 0.99 7.11 -13.13
N GLY A 26 2.27 7.23 -13.49
CA GLY A 26 2.97 6.21 -14.28
C GLY A 26 3.14 4.90 -13.51
N VAL A 27 3.57 4.98 -12.27
CA VAL A 27 3.70 3.82 -11.36
C VAL A 27 2.33 3.19 -11.11
N ALA A 28 1.31 4.01 -10.84
CA ALA A 28 -0.06 3.52 -10.61
C ALA A 28 -0.60 2.79 -11.84
N SER A 29 -0.45 3.36 -13.04
CA SER A 29 -0.88 2.73 -14.29
C SER A 29 -0.21 1.37 -14.50
N LEU A 30 1.10 1.28 -14.25
CA LEU A 30 1.84 0.04 -14.40
C LEU A 30 1.36 -1.03 -13.40
N VAL A 31 1.27 -0.68 -12.12
CA VAL A 31 0.85 -1.61 -11.07
C VAL A 31 -0.59 -2.08 -11.28
N CYS A 32 -1.52 -1.17 -11.59
CA CYS A 32 -2.91 -1.52 -11.88
C CYS A 32 -3.01 -2.45 -13.10
N SER A 33 -2.25 -2.19 -14.16
CA SER A 33 -2.21 -3.05 -15.36
C SER A 33 -1.67 -4.43 -15.03
N GLN A 34 -0.64 -4.54 -14.21
CA GLN A 34 -0.08 -5.82 -13.76
C GLN A 34 -1.06 -6.61 -12.89
N LEU A 35 -1.79 -5.95 -11.99
CA LEU A 35 -2.84 -6.58 -11.18
C LEU A 35 -3.95 -7.17 -12.06
N LEU A 36 -4.45 -6.40 -13.01
CA LEU A 36 -5.49 -6.86 -13.95
C LEU A 36 -4.99 -7.99 -14.86
N PHE A 37 -3.76 -7.90 -15.33
CA PHE A 37 -3.13 -8.97 -16.13
C PHE A 37 -3.02 -10.27 -15.35
N LEU A 38 -2.53 -10.23 -14.11
CA LEU A 38 -2.39 -11.41 -13.27
C LEU A 38 -3.73 -12.03 -12.89
N GLU A 39 -4.78 -11.21 -12.68
CA GLU A 39 -6.13 -11.73 -12.52
C GLU A 39 -6.58 -12.49 -13.78
N SER A 40 -6.34 -11.94 -14.97
CA SER A 40 -6.73 -12.60 -16.22
C SER A 40 -6.03 -13.93 -16.44
N GLU A 41 -4.78 -14.06 -15.98
CA GLU A 41 -4.01 -15.31 -16.07
C GLU A 41 -4.52 -16.40 -15.11
N ASN A 42 -4.83 -16.01 -13.88
CA ASN A 42 -5.40 -16.90 -12.87
C ASN A 42 -6.17 -16.08 -11.82
N PRO A 43 -7.51 -16.13 -11.81
CA PRO A 43 -8.32 -15.31 -10.91
C PRO A 43 -8.39 -15.83 -9.47
N THR A 44 -7.80 -16.98 -9.16
CA THR A 44 -7.90 -17.60 -7.82
C THR A 44 -6.59 -17.64 -7.05
N LYS A 45 -5.45 -17.46 -7.74
CA LYS A 45 -4.14 -17.54 -7.11
C LYS A 45 -3.70 -16.18 -6.59
N ASP A 46 -3.13 -16.15 -5.38
CA ASP A 46 -2.63 -14.94 -4.75
C ASP A 46 -1.62 -14.18 -5.61
N ILE A 47 -1.62 -12.87 -5.46
CA ILE A 47 -0.62 -11.95 -6.01
C ILE A 47 0.21 -11.42 -4.85
N SER A 48 1.53 -11.37 -4.99
CA SER A 48 2.43 -10.80 -3.98
C SER A 48 2.93 -9.43 -4.43
N MET A 49 2.65 -8.40 -3.64
CA MET A 49 3.16 -7.04 -3.86
C MET A 49 4.25 -6.72 -2.85
N TYR A 50 5.46 -6.50 -3.34
CA TYR A 50 6.59 -6.04 -2.54
C TYR A 50 6.65 -4.52 -2.58
N ILE A 51 6.66 -3.89 -1.40
CA ILE A 51 6.55 -2.45 -1.23
C ILE A 51 7.84 -1.90 -0.62
N ASN A 52 8.49 -0.99 -1.34
CA ASN A 52 9.58 -0.14 -0.87
C ASN A 52 9.35 1.26 -1.41
N SER A 53 8.52 2.04 -0.72
CA SER A 53 8.02 3.31 -1.24
C SER A 53 7.88 4.36 -0.13
N PRO A 54 8.28 5.61 -0.42
CA PRO A 54 8.02 6.76 0.46
C PRO A 54 6.58 7.28 0.37
N GLY A 55 5.74 6.67 -0.48
CA GLY A 55 4.43 7.19 -0.84
C GLY A 55 4.47 8.10 -2.05
N GLY A 56 3.51 8.98 -2.18
CA GLY A 56 3.40 9.91 -3.30
C GLY A 56 2.00 10.49 -3.48
N ILE A 57 1.55 10.56 -4.71
CA ILE A 57 0.27 11.18 -5.09
C ILE A 57 -0.90 10.35 -4.55
N VAL A 58 -1.80 10.98 -3.79
CA VAL A 58 -2.92 10.29 -3.13
C VAL A 58 -3.84 9.60 -4.14
N THR A 59 -4.22 10.29 -5.23
CA THR A 59 -5.10 9.71 -6.26
C THR A 59 -4.47 8.53 -6.98
N SER A 60 -3.16 8.58 -7.23
CA SER A 60 -2.40 7.46 -7.82
C SER A 60 -2.37 6.26 -6.86
N GLY A 61 -2.16 6.49 -5.56
CA GLY A 61 -2.23 5.45 -4.54
C GLY A 61 -3.62 4.84 -4.39
N LEU A 62 -4.68 5.67 -4.44
CA LEU A 62 -6.06 5.18 -4.41
C LEU A 62 -6.44 4.37 -5.65
N ALA A 63 -5.89 4.69 -6.83
CA ALA A 63 -6.07 3.86 -8.03
C ALA A 63 -5.51 2.44 -7.82
N ILE A 64 -4.35 2.32 -7.20
CA ILE A 64 -3.78 1.01 -6.85
C ILE A 64 -4.65 0.31 -5.80
N TYR A 65 -5.04 1.02 -4.74
CA TYR A 65 -5.90 0.48 -3.68
C TYR A 65 -7.21 -0.08 -4.23
N ASP A 66 -7.92 0.72 -5.02
CA ASP A 66 -9.19 0.31 -5.59
C ASP A 66 -9.02 -0.89 -6.54
N THR A 67 -7.93 -0.96 -7.28
CA THR A 67 -7.63 -2.10 -8.14
C THR A 67 -7.34 -3.36 -7.33
N MET A 68 -6.60 -3.26 -6.21
CA MET A 68 -6.38 -4.38 -5.29
C MET A 68 -7.70 -4.92 -4.72
N GLU A 69 -8.64 -4.05 -4.39
CA GLU A 69 -9.97 -4.45 -3.89
C GLU A 69 -10.90 -4.96 -4.99
N TYR A 70 -10.74 -4.48 -6.23
CA TYR A 70 -11.58 -4.80 -7.38
C TYR A 70 -11.32 -6.20 -7.94
N ILE A 71 -10.06 -6.64 -7.98
CA ILE A 71 -9.69 -7.93 -8.53
C ILE A 71 -10.06 -9.09 -7.59
N ARG A 72 -10.22 -10.29 -8.14
CA ARG A 72 -10.60 -11.48 -7.36
C ARG A 72 -9.47 -12.08 -6.54
N PRO A 73 -8.22 -12.17 -7.05
CA PRO A 73 -7.12 -12.71 -6.26
C PRO A 73 -6.86 -11.91 -5.01
N ASP A 74 -6.52 -12.57 -3.92
CA ASP A 74 -5.95 -11.91 -2.75
C ASP A 74 -4.60 -11.29 -3.09
N VAL A 75 -4.37 -10.06 -2.66
CA VAL A 75 -3.08 -9.40 -2.77
C VAL A 75 -2.36 -9.47 -1.42
N SER A 76 -1.31 -10.28 -1.36
CA SER A 76 -0.38 -10.30 -0.23
C SER A 76 0.59 -9.13 -0.34
N THR A 77 0.90 -8.47 0.75
CA THR A 77 1.81 -7.32 0.78
C THR A 77 3.02 -7.58 1.66
N VAL A 78 4.20 -7.16 1.22
CA VAL A 78 5.47 -7.32 1.94
C VAL A 78 6.23 -6.00 1.92
N CYS A 79 6.48 -5.43 3.09
CA CYS A 79 7.32 -4.24 3.22
C CYS A 79 8.80 -4.63 3.26
N MET A 80 9.60 -4.02 2.38
CA MET A 80 11.07 -4.03 2.42
C MET A 80 11.60 -2.60 2.36
N GLY A 81 12.58 -2.29 3.20
CA GLY A 81 13.13 -0.94 3.31
C GLY A 81 12.17 0.00 4.01
N GLN A 82 11.17 0.50 3.30
CA GLN A 82 10.14 1.36 3.88
C GLN A 82 8.78 1.25 3.18
N ALA A 83 7.74 1.51 3.95
CA ALA A 83 6.41 1.81 3.46
C ALA A 83 5.89 3.05 4.18
N ALA A 84 5.93 4.19 3.52
CA ALA A 84 5.55 5.47 4.12
C ALA A 84 4.36 6.10 3.39
N SER A 85 3.51 6.82 4.12
CA SER A 85 2.37 7.55 3.56
C SER A 85 1.47 6.62 2.74
N MET A 86 1.19 6.91 1.47
CA MET A 86 0.41 6.02 0.59
C MET A 86 1.01 4.61 0.48
N GLY A 87 2.33 4.46 0.63
CA GLY A 87 2.98 3.14 0.69
C GLY A 87 2.54 2.32 1.90
N SER A 88 2.40 2.95 3.07
CA SER A 88 1.89 2.29 4.28
C SER A 88 0.40 1.93 4.17
N LEU A 89 -0.40 2.74 3.51
CA LEU A 89 -1.80 2.44 3.24
C LEU A 89 -1.94 1.18 2.36
N LEU A 90 -1.17 1.10 1.28
CA LEU A 90 -1.20 -0.05 0.39
C LEU A 90 -0.68 -1.33 1.07
N LEU A 91 0.34 -1.22 1.93
CA LEU A 91 0.81 -2.31 2.76
C LEU A 91 -0.31 -2.84 3.67
N THR A 92 -1.00 -1.94 4.36
CA THR A 92 -2.09 -2.27 5.29
C THR A 92 -3.32 -2.84 4.56
N ALA A 93 -3.51 -2.46 3.30
CA ALA A 93 -4.61 -2.89 2.44
C ALA A 93 -4.45 -4.31 1.86
N GLY A 94 -3.35 -4.99 2.12
CA GLY A 94 -3.19 -6.40 1.76
C GLY A 94 -4.27 -7.28 2.40
N ALA A 95 -4.48 -8.46 1.82
CA ALA A 95 -5.46 -9.42 2.33
C ALA A 95 -5.16 -9.79 3.78
N ALA A 96 -6.20 -9.93 4.59
CA ALA A 96 -6.08 -10.26 6.01
C ALA A 96 -5.28 -11.56 6.23
N GLY A 97 -4.31 -11.50 7.12
CA GLY A 97 -3.37 -12.59 7.39
C GLY A 97 -2.19 -12.69 6.40
N LYS A 98 -2.18 -11.86 5.35
CA LYS A 98 -1.18 -11.89 4.26
C LYS A 98 -0.41 -10.57 4.11
N ARG A 99 -0.29 -9.81 5.19
CA ARG A 99 0.44 -8.53 5.23
C ARG A 99 1.71 -8.71 6.06
N PHE A 100 2.85 -8.52 5.42
CA PHE A 100 4.14 -8.85 6.01
C PHE A 100 5.09 -7.65 6.00
N SER A 101 6.07 -7.67 6.90
CA SER A 101 7.22 -6.79 6.85
C SER A 101 8.51 -7.57 7.12
N LEU A 102 9.59 -7.19 6.46
CA LEU A 102 10.92 -7.63 6.80
C LEU A 102 11.38 -6.92 8.10
N PRO A 103 12.29 -7.52 8.89
CA PRO A 103 12.57 -7.06 10.26
C PRO A 103 13.09 -5.62 10.38
N ASN A 104 13.85 -5.15 9.40
CA ASN A 104 14.49 -3.84 9.41
C ASN A 104 13.74 -2.78 8.59
N ALA A 105 12.55 -3.11 8.10
CA ALA A 105 11.72 -2.15 7.38
C ALA A 105 11.10 -1.12 8.33
N ARG A 106 10.89 0.07 7.80
CA ARG A 106 10.26 1.20 8.49
C ARG A 106 8.89 1.50 7.87
N ILE A 107 7.89 1.65 8.71
CA ILE A 107 6.54 2.01 8.29
C ILE A 107 6.20 3.39 8.87
N MET A 108 5.66 4.27 8.06
CA MET A 108 5.29 5.63 8.48
C MET A 108 3.88 5.98 8.01
N THR A 109 3.11 6.50 8.94
CA THR A 109 1.77 7.03 8.69
C THR A 109 1.72 8.53 8.96
N HIS A 110 0.96 9.24 8.16
CA HIS A 110 0.62 10.65 8.38
C HIS A 110 -0.63 11.04 7.57
N GLN A 111 -1.25 12.16 7.94
CA GLN A 111 -2.36 12.71 7.17
C GLN A 111 -1.92 13.22 5.80
N PRO A 112 -2.83 13.31 4.80
CA PRO A 112 -2.50 13.91 3.52
C PRO A 112 -2.11 15.36 3.70
N SER A 113 -1.12 15.81 2.94
CA SER A 113 -0.73 17.21 2.87
C SER A 113 -1.14 17.81 1.52
N GLY A 114 -1.45 19.07 1.51
CA GLY A 114 -1.78 19.82 0.31
C GLY A 114 -1.73 21.31 0.56
N GLY A 115 -1.69 22.07 -0.52
CA GLY A 115 -1.74 23.53 -0.49
C GLY A 115 -2.39 24.06 -1.76
N PHE A 116 -3.02 25.22 -1.65
CA PHE A 116 -3.63 25.91 -2.76
C PHE A 116 -3.53 27.43 -2.57
N GLN A 117 -3.24 28.12 -3.66
CA GLN A 117 -3.26 29.59 -3.72
C GLN A 117 -4.31 30.02 -4.74
N GLY A 118 -5.15 30.98 -4.34
CA GLY A 118 -6.20 31.47 -5.22
C GLY A 118 -7.17 32.38 -4.48
N GLN A 119 -8.36 32.56 -5.05
CA GLN A 119 -9.43 33.33 -4.41
C GLN A 119 -9.96 32.57 -3.18
N ALA A 120 -10.54 33.31 -2.23
CA ALA A 120 -11.01 32.75 -0.96
C ALA A 120 -11.95 31.56 -1.14
N THR A 121 -12.89 31.65 -2.06
CA THR A 121 -13.84 30.57 -2.36
C THR A 121 -13.13 29.31 -2.91
N ASP A 122 -12.11 29.47 -3.77
CA ASP A 122 -11.34 28.35 -4.30
C ASP A 122 -10.51 27.67 -3.22
N ILE A 123 -9.92 28.47 -2.30
CA ILE A 123 -9.20 27.95 -1.13
C ILE A 123 -10.12 27.10 -0.25
N GLU A 124 -11.36 27.56 -0.02
CA GLU A 124 -12.36 26.81 0.76
C GLU A 124 -12.71 25.46 0.11
N ILE A 125 -12.93 25.44 -1.22
CA ILE A 125 -13.21 24.22 -1.99
C ILE A 125 -12.07 23.22 -1.85
N HIS A 126 -10.83 23.66 -2.05
CA HIS A 126 -9.67 22.77 -1.94
C HIS A 126 -9.42 22.28 -0.50
N ALA A 127 -9.65 23.14 0.50
CA ALA A 127 -9.56 22.75 1.90
C ALA A 127 -10.57 21.64 2.25
N LYS A 128 -11.81 21.76 1.78
CA LYS A 128 -12.84 20.74 1.95
C LYS A 128 -12.44 19.42 1.31
N GLU A 129 -11.92 19.44 0.07
CA GLU A 129 -11.47 18.23 -0.62
C GLU A 129 -10.34 17.53 0.15
N ILE A 130 -9.37 18.26 0.70
CA ILE A 130 -8.29 17.67 1.51
C ILE A 130 -8.85 17.03 2.78
N LEU A 131 -9.84 17.64 3.43
CA LEU A 131 -10.49 17.07 4.61
C LEU A 131 -11.28 15.80 4.27
N ASP A 132 -11.98 15.77 3.13
CA ASP A 132 -12.70 14.61 2.65
C ASP A 132 -11.74 13.44 2.32
N LEU A 133 -10.61 13.74 1.67
CA LEU A 133 -9.54 12.75 1.44
C LEU A 133 -8.98 12.21 2.75
N ARG A 134 -8.72 13.07 3.75
CA ARG A 134 -8.26 12.64 5.07
C ARG A 134 -9.22 11.64 5.71
N GLN A 135 -10.51 11.92 5.69
CA GLN A 135 -11.53 11.02 6.24
C GLN A 135 -11.56 9.69 5.50
N ARG A 136 -11.46 9.72 4.17
CA ARG A 136 -11.43 8.51 3.33
C ARG A 136 -10.22 7.63 3.63
N LEU A 137 -9.03 8.23 3.71
CA LEU A 137 -7.81 7.49 4.05
C LEU A 137 -7.87 6.89 5.46
N ASN A 138 -8.36 7.66 6.43
CA ASN A 138 -8.57 7.15 7.80
C ASN A 138 -9.53 5.97 7.83
N GLY A 139 -10.63 6.01 7.06
CA GLY A 139 -11.58 4.91 6.93
C GLY A 139 -10.96 3.65 6.30
N ILE A 140 -10.04 3.80 5.36
CA ILE A 140 -9.31 2.67 4.79
C ILE A 140 -8.42 2.00 5.84
N TYR A 141 -7.65 2.79 6.61
CA TYR A 141 -6.85 2.24 7.72
C TYR A 141 -7.73 1.56 8.78
N GLU A 142 -8.86 2.17 9.16
CA GLU A 142 -9.82 1.58 10.09
C GLU A 142 -10.30 0.22 9.60
N LYS A 143 -10.75 0.14 8.34
CA LYS A 143 -11.25 -1.09 7.71
C LYS A 143 -10.22 -2.23 7.78
N HIS A 144 -8.97 -1.95 7.46
CA HIS A 144 -7.94 -2.98 7.32
C HIS A 144 -7.18 -3.29 8.60
N SER A 145 -7.04 -2.33 9.53
CA SER A 145 -6.31 -2.53 10.78
C SER A 145 -7.16 -3.05 11.94
N GLY A 146 -8.48 -2.92 11.84
CA GLY A 146 -9.39 -3.21 12.94
C GLY A 146 -9.30 -2.23 14.11
N LYS A 147 -8.60 -1.09 13.93
CA LYS A 147 -8.52 -0.02 14.93
C LYS A 147 -9.69 0.94 14.78
N THR A 148 -10.06 1.60 15.87
CA THR A 148 -11.10 2.63 15.84
C THR A 148 -10.60 3.86 15.08
N ILE A 149 -11.55 4.63 14.51
CA ILE A 149 -11.22 5.88 13.82
C ILE A 149 -10.40 6.84 14.68
N LYS A 150 -10.67 6.93 15.99
CA LYS A 150 -9.90 7.77 16.92
C LYS A 150 -8.44 7.32 17.07
N GLN A 151 -8.20 6.01 17.06
CA GLN A 151 -6.83 5.47 17.10
C GLN A 151 -6.09 5.75 15.80
N ILE A 152 -6.79 5.66 14.66
CA ILE A 152 -6.24 6.00 13.35
C ILE A 152 -5.92 7.50 13.28
N GLU A 153 -6.85 8.36 13.63
CA GLU A 153 -6.64 9.81 13.65
C GLU A 153 -5.39 10.20 14.47
N LYS A 154 -5.16 9.53 15.60
CA LYS A 154 -4.01 9.77 16.45
C LYS A 154 -2.68 9.48 15.75
N ILE A 155 -2.56 8.38 15.04
CA ILE A 155 -1.32 8.03 14.31
C ILE A 155 -1.16 8.78 12.99
N MET A 156 -2.26 9.30 12.44
CA MET A 156 -2.27 10.05 11.20
C MET A 156 -2.08 11.57 11.39
N ASP A 157 -2.16 12.07 12.62
CA ASP A 157 -2.09 13.51 12.87
C ASP A 157 -0.74 14.12 12.52
N ARG A 158 0.34 13.40 12.81
CA ARG A 158 1.72 13.76 12.50
C ARG A 158 2.48 12.52 12.01
N ASP A 159 3.69 12.72 11.49
CA ASP A 159 4.55 11.63 11.08
C ASP A 159 4.74 10.65 12.23
N THR A 160 4.20 9.45 12.08
CA THR A 160 4.32 8.36 13.04
C THR A 160 5.15 7.24 12.44
N PHE A 161 6.38 7.10 12.94
CA PHE A 161 7.30 6.05 12.49
C PHE A 161 7.15 4.81 13.36
N MET A 162 7.03 3.67 12.73
CA MET A 162 6.90 2.36 13.37
C MET A 162 7.98 1.40 12.86
N LYS A 163 8.60 0.67 13.78
CA LYS A 163 9.34 -0.55 13.43
C LYS A 163 8.35 -1.64 13.01
N ALA A 164 8.85 -2.70 12.39
CA ALA A 164 8.01 -3.80 11.92
C ALA A 164 7.13 -4.38 13.03
N GLU A 165 7.69 -4.63 14.21
CA GLU A 165 6.92 -5.16 15.35
C GLU A 165 5.86 -4.18 15.88
N ASP A 166 6.14 -2.87 15.89
CA ASP A 166 5.18 -1.86 16.31
C ASP A 166 3.98 -1.81 15.32
N ALA A 167 4.27 -1.89 14.02
CA ALA A 167 3.24 -1.94 12.98
C ALA A 167 2.37 -3.20 13.09
N LYS A 168 2.98 -4.35 13.41
CA LYS A 168 2.26 -5.60 13.70
C LYS A 168 1.35 -5.45 14.92
N ASN A 169 1.89 -4.94 16.03
CA ASN A 169 1.13 -4.75 17.26
C ASN A 169 -0.02 -3.75 17.10
N PHE A 170 0.16 -2.75 16.26
CA PHE A 170 -0.90 -1.82 15.92
C PHE A 170 -1.95 -2.43 14.97
N GLY A 171 -1.58 -3.39 14.14
CA GLY A 171 -2.49 -4.04 13.18
C GLY A 171 -2.35 -3.53 11.74
N LEU A 172 -1.30 -2.80 11.41
CA LEU A 172 -1.00 -2.39 10.03
C LEU A 172 -0.50 -3.56 9.18
N ILE A 173 0.12 -4.55 9.81
CA ILE A 173 0.57 -5.80 9.21
C ILE A 173 0.21 -6.98 10.12
N ASP A 174 0.33 -8.18 9.58
CA ASP A 174 0.00 -9.42 10.30
C ASP A 174 1.23 -10.11 10.87
N GLN A 175 2.38 -10.08 10.17
CA GLN A 175 3.59 -10.80 10.58
C GLN A 175 4.86 -10.06 10.20
N VAL A 176 5.89 -10.21 11.05
CA VAL A 176 7.28 -9.88 10.71
C VAL A 176 7.97 -11.18 10.31
N VAL A 177 8.61 -11.22 9.14
CA VAL A 177 9.20 -12.43 8.57
C VAL A 177 10.68 -12.22 8.29
N GLU A 178 11.52 -13.10 8.83
CA GLU A 178 12.98 -13.10 8.59
C GLU A 178 13.34 -13.92 7.36
N LYS A 179 12.59 -15.00 7.10
CA LYS A 179 12.80 -15.89 5.98
C LYS A 179 11.50 -16.15 5.24
N ARG A 180 11.58 -16.22 3.93
CA ARG A 180 10.42 -16.58 3.10
C ARG A 180 9.93 -17.98 3.49
N PRO A 181 8.63 -18.14 3.79
CA PRO A 181 8.08 -19.46 4.06
C PRO A 181 8.28 -20.40 2.87
N ILE A 182 8.65 -21.65 3.15
CA ILE A 182 8.70 -22.69 2.11
C ILE A 182 7.25 -22.97 1.70
N PRO A 183 6.92 -22.92 0.41
CA PRO A 183 5.61 -23.33 -0.06
C PRO A 183 5.30 -24.74 0.45
N LYS A 184 4.14 -24.95 1.07
CA LYS A 184 3.69 -26.31 1.34
C LYS A 184 3.55 -27.01 -0.01
N THR A 185 4.36 -27.99 -0.28
CA THR A 185 4.12 -28.94 -1.37
C THR A 185 2.81 -29.63 -1.07
N GLU A 186 1.79 -29.34 -1.86
CA GLU A 186 0.58 -30.16 -1.86
C GLU A 186 1.03 -31.57 -2.25
N GLY A 187 0.94 -32.49 -1.30
CA GLY A 187 1.20 -33.91 -1.48
C GLY A 187 0.04 -34.60 -2.21
#